data_462cccfc3aac6be190a9ff8f296196af
#
_entry.id   462cccfc3aac6be190a9ff8f296196af
#
_cell.length_a   1.000
_cell.length_b   1.000
_cell.length_c   1.000
_cell.angle_alpha   90.00
_cell.angle_beta   90.00
_cell.angle_gamma   90.00
#
_symmetry.space_group_name_H-M   'P 1'
#
loop_
_entity.id
_entity.type
_entity.pdbx_description
1 polymer ?
#
loop_
_entity_poly.entity_id
_entity_poly.type
_entity_poly.pdbx_seq_one_letter_code
_entity_poly.pdbx_strand_id
1 'polypeptide(L)'
;AFIANGNVGKLFFLDVRTNPHVSLRDGVTLFLVPSDTPGFRIGKVFNKSGWRFYQNAEMIFENARVPHANIVGEVNGAYKKSTGDTSGGDIFGDLELAANALGVCEAACEQALHLARTKMQSGKLLKEQQVVQLKLNKMHMLTEALRSFVLRVACEHDQKTHSPNAGLAVNFSADVIQDVTELNMDIHDSAGCMDVGADKLVRDSFIWTHLAGDSVLRMKAARRIVK
;
A
#
# COMPACT_ATOMS: atom_id res chain seq x y z
N ALA A 1 -10.60 14.04 -4.10
CA ALA A 1 -9.52 13.09 -3.80
C ALA A 1 -10.09 11.76 -3.33
N PHE A 2 -9.30 10.68 -3.39
CA PHE A 2 -9.72 9.32 -3.04
C PHE A 2 -9.34 9.01 -1.58
N ILE A 3 -10.04 9.61 -0.62
CA ILE A 3 -9.67 9.55 0.78
C ILE A 3 -10.11 8.21 1.37
N ALA A 4 -9.15 7.46 1.91
CA ALA A 4 -9.43 6.21 2.62
C ALA A 4 -10.31 6.47 3.85
N ASN A 5 -11.37 5.68 4.00
CA ASN A 5 -12.37 5.82 5.06
C ASN A 5 -13.04 7.21 5.14
N GLY A 6 -12.98 8.01 4.05
CA GLY A 6 -13.53 9.37 4.03
C GLY A 6 -15.03 9.43 4.32
N ASN A 7 -15.77 8.36 4.02
CA ASN A 7 -17.22 8.28 4.25
C ASN A 7 -17.61 7.80 5.66
N VAL A 8 -16.69 7.25 6.44
CA VAL A 8 -16.96 6.72 7.78
C VAL A 8 -16.19 7.46 8.88
N GLY A 9 -15.12 8.16 8.49
CA GLY A 9 -14.32 8.99 9.41
C GLY A 9 -15.17 10.06 10.09
N LYS A 10 -14.90 10.32 11.36
CA LYS A 10 -15.58 11.37 12.16
C LYS A 10 -14.70 12.59 12.37
N LEU A 11 -13.39 12.42 12.19
CA LEU A 11 -12.38 13.45 12.38
C LEU A 11 -11.31 13.30 11.34
N PHE A 12 -10.89 14.39 10.73
CA PHE A 12 -9.94 14.39 9.64
C PHE A 12 -8.79 15.35 9.91
N PHE A 13 -7.57 14.89 9.64
CA PHE A 13 -6.44 15.77 9.45
C PHE A 13 -6.47 16.30 8.02
N LEU A 14 -6.52 17.62 7.87
CA LEU A 14 -6.63 18.27 6.57
C LEU A 14 -5.48 19.25 6.36
N ASP A 15 -4.63 18.97 5.39
CA ASP A 15 -3.61 19.87 4.91
C ASP A 15 -4.23 20.93 4.00
N VAL A 16 -4.21 22.17 4.43
CA VAL A 16 -4.79 23.29 3.69
C VAL A 16 -3.71 24.29 3.30
N ARG A 17 -3.67 24.64 2.02
CA ARG A 17 -2.79 25.70 1.54
C ARG A 17 -3.31 27.06 1.97
N THR A 18 -2.77 27.57 3.07
CA THR A 18 -3.18 28.86 3.67
C THR A 18 -2.40 30.04 3.14
N ASN A 19 -1.20 29.83 2.57
CA ASN A 19 -0.45 30.85 1.87
C ASN A 19 -0.08 30.38 0.44
N PRO A 20 -0.78 30.87 -0.61
CA PRO A 20 -0.52 30.47 -1.99
C PRO A 20 0.72 31.11 -2.61
N HIS A 21 1.33 32.11 -1.95
CA HIS A 21 2.45 32.88 -2.50
C HIS A 21 3.82 32.30 -2.17
N VAL A 22 3.89 31.26 -1.34
CA VAL A 22 5.11 30.56 -0.95
C VAL A 22 5.10 29.11 -1.39
N SER A 23 6.19 28.38 -1.14
CA SER A 23 6.25 26.93 -1.44
C SER A 23 5.18 26.15 -0.65
N LEU A 24 4.86 24.94 -1.10
CA LEU A 24 3.97 24.06 -0.35
C LEU A 24 4.51 23.79 1.07
N ARG A 25 5.83 23.67 1.20
CA ARG A 25 6.48 23.44 2.49
C ARG A 25 6.22 24.57 3.51
N ASP A 26 6.12 25.79 3.01
CA ASP A 26 6.04 27.00 3.83
C ASP A 26 4.66 27.63 3.87
N GLY A 27 3.68 27.05 3.15
CA GLY A 27 2.35 27.64 2.97
C GLY A 27 1.19 26.76 3.35
N VAL A 28 1.42 25.64 4.05
CA VAL A 28 0.38 24.70 4.43
C VAL A 28 0.17 24.71 5.94
N THR A 29 -1.09 24.72 6.35
CA THR A 29 -1.55 24.59 7.75
C THR A 29 -2.31 23.29 7.90
N LEU A 30 -2.04 22.56 8.96
CA LEU A 30 -2.75 21.33 9.32
C LEU A 30 -3.94 21.66 10.21
N PHE A 31 -5.13 21.23 9.83
CA PHE A 31 -6.36 21.38 10.60
C PHE A 31 -6.92 20.04 11.04
N LEU A 32 -7.55 20.04 12.20
CA LEU A 32 -8.38 18.95 12.67
C LEU A 32 -9.85 19.29 12.38
N VAL A 33 -10.46 18.55 11.44
CA VAL A 33 -11.80 18.88 10.91
C VAL A 33 -12.79 17.78 11.27
N PRO A 34 -13.78 18.06 12.15
CA PRO A 34 -14.89 17.14 12.43
C PRO A 34 -15.77 16.91 11.19
N SER A 35 -16.37 15.73 11.10
CA SER A 35 -17.25 15.37 9.96
C SER A 35 -18.57 16.12 9.93
N ASP A 36 -18.95 16.76 11.02
CA ASP A 36 -20.15 17.59 11.14
C ASP A 36 -19.88 19.09 10.92
N THR A 37 -18.66 19.44 10.46
CA THR A 37 -18.31 20.82 10.14
C THR A 37 -19.24 21.36 9.03
N PRO A 38 -19.94 22.48 9.26
CA PRO A 38 -20.79 23.10 8.24
C PRO A 38 -20.00 23.39 6.95
N GLY A 39 -20.55 22.99 5.80
CA GLY A 39 -19.87 23.10 4.52
C GLY A 39 -18.99 21.91 4.16
N PHE A 40 -18.84 20.90 5.02
CA PHE A 40 -18.27 19.62 4.67
C PHE A 40 -19.36 18.63 4.24
N ARG A 41 -19.11 17.86 3.22
CA ARG A 41 -19.95 16.74 2.79
C ARG A 41 -19.14 15.66 2.10
N ILE A 42 -19.66 14.45 2.17
CA ILE A 42 -19.14 13.31 1.41
C ILE A 42 -19.72 13.38 0.00
N GLY A 43 -18.84 13.29 -0.99
CA GLY A 43 -19.21 13.15 -2.39
C GLY A 43 -19.35 11.68 -2.81
N LYS A 44 -18.71 11.29 -3.91
CA LYS A 44 -18.75 9.93 -4.41
C LYS A 44 -18.01 8.96 -3.50
N VAL A 45 -18.64 7.84 -3.17
CA VAL A 45 -17.98 6.66 -2.59
C VAL A 45 -17.56 5.74 -3.73
N PHE A 46 -16.31 5.35 -3.78
CA PHE A 46 -15.74 4.61 -4.92
C PHE A 46 -15.85 3.09 -4.70
N ASN A 47 -16.32 2.38 -5.73
CA ASN A 47 -16.29 0.92 -5.76
C ASN A 47 -14.93 0.47 -6.31
N LYS A 48 -14.10 -0.15 -5.45
CA LYS A 48 -12.75 -0.57 -5.80
C LYS A 48 -12.71 -2.00 -6.33
N SER A 49 -11.72 -2.32 -7.15
CA SER A 49 -11.45 -3.70 -7.58
C SER A 49 -10.95 -4.58 -6.43
N GLY A 50 -10.05 -4.07 -5.60
CA GLY A 50 -9.48 -4.72 -4.43
C GLY A 50 -9.53 -3.86 -3.17
N TRP A 51 -9.03 -4.40 -2.04
CA TRP A 51 -9.01 -3.74 -0.73
C TRP A 51 -10.39 -3.20 -0.32
N ARG A 52 -11.41 -3.99 -0.53
CA ARG A 52 -12.81 -3.59 -0.29
C ARG A 52 -13.20 -3.52 1.18
N PHE A 53 -12.32 -3.96 2.09
CA PHE A 53 -12.54 -3.90 3.54
C PHE A 53 -12.56 -2.47 4.08
N TYR A 54 -11.98 -1.50 3.36
CA TYR A 54 -12.19 -0.08 3.60
C TYR A 54 -12.60 0.63 2.31
N GLN A 55 -13.31 1.74 2.45
CA GLN A 55 -13.81 2.48 1.32
C GLN A 55 -12.99 3.74 1.06
N ASN A 56 -12.92 4.16 -0.20
CA ASN A 56 -12.43 5.47 -0.56
C ASN A 56 -13.60 6.37 -0.94
N ALA A 57 -13.57 7.61 -0.47
CA ALA A 57 -14.61 8.58 -0.78
C ALA A 57 -14.01 9.93 -1.16
N GLU A 58 -14.80 10.69 -1.89
CA GLU A 58 -14.55 12.09 -2.16
C GLU A 58 -15.00 12.92 -0.96
N MET A 59 -14.16 13.84 -0.54
CA MET A 59 -14.48 14.83 0.48
C MET A 59 -14.60 16.20 -0.19
N ILE A 60 -15.68 16.90 0.07
CA ILE A 60 -16.02 18.19 -0.53
C ILE A 60 -16.17 19.23 0.59
N PHE A 61 -15.49 20.35 0.41
CA PHE A 61 -15.53 21.48 1.32
C PHE A 61 -16.01 22.71 0.56
N GLU A 62 -17.14 23.26 0.94
CA GLU A 62 -17.76 24.44 0.33
C GLU A 62 -17.99 25.49 1.42
N ASN A 63 -17.18 26.53 1.43
CA ASN A 63 -17.22 27.58 2.47
C ASN A 63 -17.16 27.03 3.91
N ALA A 64 -16.51 25.90 4.12
CA ALA A 64 -16.36 25.29 5.41
C ALA A 64 -15.51 26.20 6.34
N ARG A 65 -16.05 26.53 7.50
CA ARG A 65 -15.36 27.34 8.48
C ARG A 65 -14.88 26.47 9.62
N VAL A 66 -13.57 26.40 9.79
CA VAL A 66 -12.90 25.63 10.84
C VAL A 66 -12.37 26.60 11.89
N PRO A 67 -12.66 26.42 13.18
CA PRO A 67 -12.14 27.28 14.25
C PRO A 67 -10.62 27.29 14.28
N HIS A 68 -10.03 28.44 14.63
CA HIS A 68 -8.57 28.57 14.80
C HIS A 68 -8.01 27.58 15.84
N ALA A 69 -8.79 27.23 16.85
CA ALA A 69 -8.41 26.24 17.87
C ALA A 69 -8.19 24.82 17.30
N ASN A 70 -8.69 24.56 16.09
CA ASN A 70 -8.52 23.27 15.42
C ASN A 70 -7.22 23.21 14.58
N ILE A 71 -6.39 24.25 14.62
CA ILE A 71 -5.06 24.20 13.97
C ILE A 71 -4.15 23.27 14.78
N VAL A 72 -3.53 22.33 14.10
CA VAL A 72 -2.53 21.44 14.69
C VAL A 72 -1.14 22.02 14.44
N GLY A 73 -0.51 22.50 15.50
CA GLY A 73 0.77 23.20 15.41
C GLY A 73 0.62 24.70 15.12
N GLU A 74 1.29 25.18 14.05
CA GLU A 74 1.36 26.60 13.71
C GLU A 74 0.77 26.87 12.30
N VAL A 75 0.25 28.08 12.10
CA VAL A 75 -0.18 28.54 10.77
C VAL A 75 1.02 28.46 9.80
N ASN A 76 0.81 27.90 8.63
CA ASN A 76 1.85 27.63 7.63
C ASN A 76 2.99 26.76 8.15
N GLY A 77 2.75 25.96 9.20
CA GLY A 77 3.75 25.15 9.88
C GLY A 77 3.59 23.64 9.70
N ALA A 78 2.63 23.19 8.88
CA ALA A 78 2.33 21.76 8.74
C ALA A 78 3.58 20.91 8.44
N TYR A 79 4.49 21.43 7.61
CA TYR A 79 5.72 20.72 7.22
C TYR A 79 7.01 21.31 7.84
N LYS A 80 6.92 22.35 8.68
CA LYS A 80 8.10 22.97 9.32
C LYS A 80 8.61 22.18 10.51
N LYS A 81 7.71 21.57 11.29
CA LYS A 81 8.05 20.77 12.48
C LYS A 81 8.33 19.30 12.22
N SER A 82 8.14 18.83 11.03
CA SER A 82 8.76 17.58 10.63
C SER A 82 10.27 17.81 10.45
N THR A 83 10.93 18.23 11.54
CA THR A 83 12.39 18.38 11.65
C THR A 83 13.12 17.04 11.81
N GLY A 84 12.40 15.96 11.93
CA GLY A 84 12.85 14.70 11.41
C GLY A 84 12.31 14.66 10.01
N ASP A 85 13.20 14.81 9.04
CA ASP A 85 13.01 14.50 7.65
C ASP A 85 11.59 13.98 7.32
N THR A 86 10.72 14.78 6.65
CA THR A 86 9.40 14.30 6.19
C THR A 86 9.55 13.14 5.22
N SER A 87 10.77 12.88 4.76
CA SER A 87 11.16 11.60 4.21
C SER A 87 11.02 10.44 5.24
N GLY A 88 11.05 10.70 6.53
CA GLY A 88 10.81 9.68 7.57
C GLY A 88 9.38 9.14 7.61
N GLY A 89 8.39 9.97 7.33
CA GLY A 89 7.00 9.51 7.18
C GLY A 89 6.82 8.63 5.94
N ASP A 90 7.45 9.00 4.85
CA ASP A 90 7.43 8.22 3.61
C ASP A 90 8.14 6.87 3.78
N ILE A 91 9.16 6.76 4.63
CA ILE A 91 9.95 5.53 4.80
C ILE A 91 9.25 4.51 5.67
N PHE A 92 8.61 4.93 6.76
CA PHE A 92 7.76 4.02 7.52
C PHE A 92 6.62 3.50 6.64
N GLY A 93 5.99 4.37 5.85
CA GLY A 93 4.96 3.98 4.90
C GLY A 93 5.48 3.00 3.85
N ASP A 94 6.67 3.22 3.30
CA ASP A 94 7.30 2.33 2.32
C ASP A 94 7.60 0.95 2.93
N LEU A 95 8.20 0.89 4.12
CA LEU A 95 8.49 -0.38 4.79
C LEU A 95 7.22 -1.13 5.18
N GLU A 96 6.21 -0.42 5.70
CA GLU A 96 4.90 -0.97 6.04
C GLU A 96 4.21 -1.57 4.81
N LEU A 97 4.20 -0.86 3.69
CA LEU A 97 3.62 -1.36 2.43
C LEU A 97 4.35 -2.61 1.94
N ALA A 98 5.69 -2.64 1.98
CA ALA A 98 6.46 -3.81 1.58
C ALA A 98 6.20 -5.01 2.50
N ALA A 99 6.07 -4.80 3.81
CA ALA A 99 5.73 -5.83 4.78
C ALA A 99 4.30 -6.37 4.57
N ASN A 100 3.34 -5.50 4.28
CA ASN A 100 1.97 -5.90 3.94
C ASN A 100 1.94 -6.77 2.67
N ALA A 101 2.71 -6.38 1.63
CA ALA A 101 2.82 -7.18 0.41
C ALA A 101 3.41 -8.56 0.69
N LEU A 102 4.44 -8.63 1.55
CA LEU A 102 5.02 -9.90 1.97
C LEU A 102 3.98 -10.81 2.63
N GLY A 103 3.16 -10.30 3.55
CA GLY A 103 2.09 -11.06 4.19
C GLY A 103 1.06 -11.62 3.19
N VAL A 104 0.73 -10.85 2.14
CA VAL A 104 -0.16 -11.34 1.06
C VAL A 104 0.52 -12.44 0.24
N CYS A 105 1.82 -12.31 -0.05
CA CYS A 105 2.59 -13.34 -0.76
C CYS A 105 2.65 -14.64 0.06
N GLU A 106 2.87 -14.55 1.36
CA GLU A 106 2.86 -15.70 2.27
C GLU A 106 1.50 -16.42 2.24
N ALA A 107 0.42 -15.67 2.39
CA ALA A 107 -0.93 -16.23 2.33
C ALA A 107 -1.22 -16.92 0.98
N ALA A 108 -0.77 -16.32 -0.14
CA ALA A 108 -0.91 -16.93 -1.46
C ALA A 108 -0.10 -18.24 -1.59
N CYS A 109 1.13 -18.26 -1.06
CA CYS A 109 1.96 -19.47 -1.03
C CYS A 109 1.32 -20.58 -0.18
N GLU A 110 0.77 -20.25 0.97
CA GLU A 110 0.09 -21.20 1.85
C GLU A 110 -1.15 -21.80 1.19
N GLN A 111 -2.00 -20.97 0.54
CA GLN A 111 -3.16 -21.42 -0.21
C GLN A 111 -2.78 -22.38 -1.35
N ALA A 112 -1.79 -21.99 -2.18
CA ALA A 112 -1.33 -22.81 -3.29
C ALA A 112 -0.74 -24.14 -2.81
N LEU A 113 0.06 -24.11 -1.73
CA LEU A 113 0.65 -25.32 -1.17
C LEU A 113 -0.37 -26.24 -0.54
N HIS A 114 -1.36 -25.70 0.17
CA HIS A 114 -2.47 -26.48 0.72
C HIS A 114 -3.22 -27.19 -0.40
N LEU A 115 -3.61 -26.46 -1.45
CA LEU A 115 -4.30 -27.06 -2.59
C LEU A 115 -3.45 -28.15 -3.26
N ALA A 116 -2.17 -27.88 -3.50
CA ALA A 116 -1.28 -28.84 -4.14
C ALA A 116 -1.13 -30.14 -3.35
N ARG A 117 -1.25 -30.10 -2.02
CA ARG A 117 -1.19 -31.27 -1.14
C ARG A 117 -2.50 -32.04 -1.03
N THR A 118 -3.63 -31.43 -1.36
CA THR A 118 -4.96 -32.00 -1.11
C THR A 118 -5.73 -32.35 -2.38
N LYS A 119 -5.54 -31.61 -3.48
CA LYS A 119 -6.29 -31.78 -4.72
C LYS A 119 -5.68 -32.87 -5.59
N MET A 120 -6.53 -33.81 -6.00
CA MET A 120 -6.21 -34.82 -7.04
C MET A 120 -6.61 -34.31 -8.42
N GLN A 121 -5.74 -34.52 -9.41
CA GLN A 121 -6.04 -34.24 -10.82
C GLN A 121 -5.30 -35.25 -11.70
N SER A 122 -6.00 -35.85 -12.66
CA SER A 122 -5.44 -36.87 -13.55
C SER A 122 -4.77 -38.04 -12.79
N GLY A 123 -5.38 -38.47 -11.67
CA GLY A 123 -4.93 -39.61 -10.89
C GLY A 123 -3.73 -39.36 -9.96
N LYS A 124 -3.26 -38.10 -9.85
CA LYS A 124 -2.12 -37.70 -8.99
C LYS A 124 -2.47 -36.47 -8.17
N LEU A 125 -1.80 -36.28 -7.04
CA LEU A 125 -1.85 -35.01 -6.32
C LEU A 125 -1.20 -33.90 -7.15
N LEU A 126 -1.73 -32.65 -7.07
CA LEU A 126 -1.15 -31.52 -7.81
C LEU A 126 0.33 -31.32 -7.49
N LYS A 127 0.76 -31.55 -6.25
CA LYS A 127 2.17 -31.48 -5.84
C LYS A 127 3.11 -32.42 -6.60
N GLU A 128 2.59 -33.47 -7.26
CA GLU A 128 3.37 -34.43 -8.04
C GLU A 128 3.51 -34.00 -9.50
N GLN A 129 2.82 -32.95 -9.90
CA GLN A 129 2.88 -32.41 -11.26
C GLN A 129 4.00 -31.39 -11.40
N GLN A 130 4.91 -31.61 -12.34
CA GLN A 130 6.10 -30.73 -12.54
C GLN A 130 5.73 -29.27 -12.75
N VAL A 131 4.67 -28.98 -13.51
CA VAL A 131 4.23 -27.60 -13.77
C VAL A 131 3.81 -26.90 -12.49
N VAL A 132 3.16 -27.61 -11.56
CA VAL A 132 2.78 -27.07 -10.25
C VAL A 132 3.99 -26.87 -9.36
N GLN A 133 4.93 -27.82 -9.36
CA GLN A 133 6.19 -27.71 -8.62
C GLN A 133 7.00 -26.50 -9.05
N LEU A 134 7.10 -26.23 -10.37
CA LEU A 134 7.81 -25.05 -10.88
C LEU A 134 7.12 -23.73 -10.47
N LYS A 135 5.79 -23.68 -10.50
CA LYS A 135 5.02 -22.51 -10.02
C LYS A 135 5.24 -22.28 -8.52
N LEU A 136 5.11 -23.31 -7.69
CA LEU A 136 5.36 -23.23 -6.25
C LEU A 136 6.77 -22.79 -5.92
N ASN A 137 7.76 -23.32 -6.66
CA ASN A 137 9.16 -22.90 -6.52
C ASN A 137 9.33 -21.40 -6.82
N LYS A 138 8.76 -20.91 -7.94
CA LYS A 138 8.82 -19.48 -8.28
C LYS A 138 8.17 -18.61 -7.20
N MET A 139 6.98 -19.00 -6.74
CA MET A 139 6.28 -18.28 -5.66
C MET A 139 7.15 -18.19 -4.40
N HIS A 140 7.70 -19.31 -3.97
CA HIS A 140 8.53 -19.37 -2.75
C HIS A 140 9.82 -18.56 -2.89
N MET A 141 10.50 -18.68 -4.02
CA MET A 141 11.73 -17.91 -4.31
C MET A 141 11.47 -16.40 -4.24
N LEU A 142 10.40 -15.92 -4.87
CA LEU A 142 10.05 -14.51 -4.88
C LEU A 142 9.66 -14.01 -3.49
N THR A 143 8.89 -14.78 -2.75
CA THR A 143 8.48 -14.45 -1.37
C THR A 143 9.67 -14.37 -0.44
N GLU A 144 10.61 -15.32 -0.50
CA GLU A 144 11.83 -15.30 0.33
C GLU A 144 12.79 -14.17 -0.06
N ALA A 145 12.89 -13.83 -1.34
CA ALA A 145 13.66 -12.67 -1.78
C ALA A 145 13.06 -11.37 -1.21
N LEU A 146 11.74 -11.22 -1.26
CA LEU A 146 11.04 -10.07 -0.68
C LEU A 146 11.20 -10.03 0.84
N ARG A 147 11.04 -11.18 1.53
CA ARG A 147 11.26 -11.30 2.98
C ARG A 147 12.64 -10.81 3.39
N SER A 148 13.66 -11.30 2.69
CA SER A 148 15.05 -10.91 2.95
C SER A 148 15.28 -9.42 2.74
N PHE A 149 14.65 -8.84 1.73
CA PHE A 149 14.76 -7.41 1.45
C PHE A 149 14.05 -6.57 2.53
N VAL A 150 12.82 -6.93 2.90
CA VAL A 150 12.04 -6.24 3.95
C VAL A 150 12.79 -6.28 5.29
N LEU A 151 13.28 -7.45 5.70
CA LEU A 151 14.03 -7.59 6.95
C LEU A 151 15.33 -6.79 6.93
N ARG A 152 16.07 -6.78 5.82
CA ARG A 152 17.27 -5.95 5.68
C ARG A 152 16.96 -4.48 5.86
N VAL A 153 15.90 -3.97 5.19
CA VAL A 153 15.49 -2.56 5.32
C VAL A 153 15.05 -2.23 6.73
N ALA A 154 14.33 -3.14 7.41
CA ALA A 154 13.94 -2.97 8.79
C ALA A 154 15.17 -2.87 9.71
N CYS A 155 16.15 -3.76 9.57
CA CYS A 155 17.39 -3.71 10.33
C CYS A 155 18.22 -2.44 10.04
N GLU A 156 18.29 -2.01 8.79
CA GLU A 156 18.95 -0.74 8.43
C GLU A 156 18.27 0.46 9.10
N HIS A 157 16.92 0.40 9.20
CA HIS A 157 16.14 1.45 9.85
C HIS A 157 16.38 1.49 11.37
N ASP A 158 16.44 0.34 12.03
CA ASP A 158 16.74 0.25 13.47
C ASP A 158 18.13 0.79 13.83
N GLN A 159 19.09 0.63 12.93
CA GLN A 159 20.47 1.10 13.14
C GLN A 159 20.70 2.56 12.75
N LYS A 160 19.90 3.08 11.83
CA LYS A 160 20.01 4.43 11.25
C LYS A 160 18.61 5.00 11.15
N THR A 161 18.43 6.25 11.41
CA THR A 161 17.12 6.92 11.23
C THR A 161 16.56 6.82 9.81
N HIS A 162 17.28 6.19 8.89
CA HIS A 162 16.94 6.16 7.47
C HIS A 162 17.58 5.02 6.69
N SER A 163 16.76 4.17 6.06
CA SER A 163 17.26 3.22 5.06
C SER A 163 17.12 3.81 3.65
N PRO A 164 18.21 3.94 2.88
CA PRO A 164 18.12 4.40 1.49
C PRO A 164 17.41 3.38 0.58
N ASN A 165 17.22 2.16 1.06
CA ASN A 165 16.67 1.03 0.30
C ASN A 165 15.16 0.84 0.47
N ALA A 166 14.49 1.60 1.36
CA ALA A 166 13.07 1.44 1.63
C ALA A 166 12.21 1.60 0.35
N GLY A 167 12.45 2.67 -0.42
CA GLY A 167 11.76 2.86 -1.69
C GLY A 167 12.03 1.78 -2.75
N LEU A 168 13.19 1.12 -2.70
CA LEU A 168 13.48 -0.01 -3.58
C LEU A 168 12.74 -1.28 -3.13
N ALA A 169 12.65 -1.51 -1.82
CA ALA A 169 11.93 -2.65 -1.27
C ALA A 169 10.43 -2.56 -1.62
N VAL A 170 9.83 -1.38 -1.49
CA VAL A 170 8.42 -1.17 -1.86
C VAL A 170 8.18 -1.31 -3.36
N ASN A 171 9.08 -0.82 -4.20
CA ASN A 171 8.98 -1.02 -5.65
C ASN A 171 9.07 -2.50 -6.03
N PHE A 172 10.00 -3.24 -5.40
CA PHE A 172 10.14 -4.67 -5.60
C PHE A 172 8.93 -5.45 -5.10
N SER A 173 8.35 -5.06 -3.96
CA SER A 173 7.15 -5.70 -3.43
C SER A 173 5.95 -5.60 -4.37
N ALA A 174 5.82 -4.50 -5.12
CA ALA A 174 4.74 -4.32 -6.08
C ALA A 174 4.82 -5.31 -7.26
N ASP A 175 6.01 -5.65 -7.72
CA ASP A 175 6.21 -6.66 -8.76
C ASP A 175 5.99 -8.08 -8.20
N VAL A 176 6.56 -8.36 -7.04
CA VAL A 176 6.48 -9.68 -6.41
C VAL A 176 5.07 -10.07 -6.03
N ILE A 177 4.30 -9.16 -5.41
CA ILE A 177 2.93 -9.47 -4.98
C ILE A 177 2.04 -9.84 -6.17
N GLN A 178 2.20 -9.17 -7.30
CA GLN A 178 1.45 -9.47 -8.51
C GLN A 178 1.79 -10.84 -9.04
N ASP A 179 3.07 -11.12 -9.27
CA ASP A 179 3.55 -12.42 -9.75
C ASP A 179 3.10 -13.58 -8.86
N VAL A 180 3.22 -13.43 -7.54
CA VAL A 180 2.89 -14.51 -6.58
C VAL A 180 1.38 -14.76 -6.50
N THR A 181 0.56 -13.71 -6.49
CA THR A 181 -0.90 -13.88 -6.43
C THR A 181 -1.48 -14.43 -7.73
N GLU A 182 -0.93 -14.05 -8.89
CA GLU A 182 -1.31 -14.61 -10.19
C GLU A 182 -0.94 -16.10 -10.28
N LEU A 183 0.24 -16.49 -9.83
CA LEU A 183 0.66 -17.89 -9.78
C LEU A 183 -0.22 -18.73 -8.85
N ASN A 184 -0.65 -18.16 -7.71
CA ASN A 184 -1.61 -18.80 -6.82
C ASN A 184 -2.93 -19.07 -7.54
N MET A 185 -3.50 -18.05 -8.20
CA MET A 185 -4.73 -18.19 -8.97
C MET A 185 -4.58 -19.25 -10.08
N ASP A 186 -3.47 -19.26 -10.78
CA ASP A 186 -3.12 -20.22 -11.82
C ASP A 186 -3.07 -21.68 -11.32
N ILE A 187 -2.56 -21.91 -10.09
CA ILE A 187 -2.54 -23.26 -9.48
C ILE A 187 -3.94 -23.71 -9.11
N HIS A 188 -4.84 -22.78 -8.79
CA HIS A 188 -6.26 -23.06 -8.52
C HIS A 188 -7.06 -23.34 -9.80
N ASP A 189 -6.49 -23.03 -10.97
CA ASP A 189 -7.12 -23.21 -12.29
C ASP A 189 -8.47 -22.44 -12.36
N SER A 190 -9.47 -22.93 -13.04
CA SER A 190 -10.79 -22.28 -13.14
C SER A 190 -11.43 -21.98 -11.76
N ALA A 191 -11.16 -22.80 -10.75
CA ALA A 191 -11.62 -22.53 -9.39
C ALA A 191 -10.98 -21.26 -8.79
N GLY A 192 -9.80 -20.88 -9.25
CA GLY A 192 -9.11 -19.64 -8.81
C GLY A 192 -9.88 -18.36 -9.09
N CYS A 193 -10.79 -18.39 -10.08
CA CYS A 193 -11.66 -17.26 -10.41
C CYS A 193 -13.00 -17.27 -9.65
N MET A 194 -13.20 -18.25 -8.75
CA MET A 194 -14.43 -18.44 -7.99
C MET A 194 -14.25 -18.04 -6.51
N ASP A 195 -15.12 -18.52 -5.63
CA ASP A 195 -15.16 -18.13 -4.21
C ASP A 195 -14.06 -18.79 -3.33
N VAL A 196 -12.91 -19.13 -3.91
CA VAL A 196 -11.79 -19.74 -3.16
C VAL A 196 -10.80 -18.72 -2.58
N GLY A 197 -10.98 -17.44 -2.88
CA GLY A 197 -10.17 -16.35 -2.35
C GLY A 197 -8.88 -16.05 -3.12
N ALA A 198 -8.47 -16.88 -4.08
CA ALA A 198 -7.28 -16.62 -4.90
C ALA A 198 -7.47 -15.38 -5.80
N ASP A 199 -8.65 -15.22 -6.40
CA ASP A 199 -9.07 -14.03 -7.14
C ASP A 199 -9.03 -12.76 -6.30
N LYS A 200 -9.40 -12.87 -5.01
CA LYS A 200 -9.33 -11.75 -4.08
C LYS A 200 -7.90 -11.26 -3.91
N LEU A 201 -6.94 -12.15 -3.73
CA LEU A 201 -5.52 -11.76 -3.55
C LEU A 201 -4.98 -11.08 -4.81
N VAL A 202 -5.35 -11.54 -6.00
CA VAL A 202 -4.99 -10.87 -7.28
C VAL A 202 -5.62 -9.49 -7.36
N ARG A 203 -6.91 -9.35 -7.08
CA ARG A 203 -7.58 -8.05 -7.10
C ARG A 203 -7.01 -7.09 -6.05
N ASP A 204 -6.64 -7.59 -4.90
CA ASP A 204 -6.01 -6.79 -3.85
C ASP A 204 -4.59 -6.38 -4.24
N SER A 205 -3.83 -7.21 -4.98
CA SER A 205 -2.47 -6.89 -5.41
C SER A 205 -2.39 -5.68 -6.34
N PHE A 206 -3.41 -5.41 -7.13
CA PHE A 206 -3.43 -4.25 -8.04
C PHE A 206 -3.25 -2.90 -7.35
N ILE A 207 -3.58 -2.79 -6.07
CA ILE A 207 -3.40 -1.53 -5.35
C ILE A 207 -1.92 -1.15 -5.21
N TRP A 208 -1.02 -2.16 -5.11
CA TRP A 208 0.42 -1.92 -4.99
C TRP A 208 1.03 -1.27 -6.22
N THR A 209 0.47 -1.48 -7.42
CA THR A 209 0.93 -0.78 -8.63
C THR A 209 0.77 0.73 -8.53
N HIS A 210 -0.19 1.21 -7.74
CA HIS A 210 -0.45 2.63 -7.52
C HIS A 210 0.17 3.16 -6.23
N LEU A 211 0.22 2.36 -5.17
CA LEU A 211 0.77 2.79 -3.88
C LEU A 211 2.30 2.68 -3.84
N ALA A 212 2.87 1.69 -4.51
CA ALA A 212 4.26 1.30 -4.36
C ALA A 212 5.03 1.17 -5.67
N GLY A 213 4.35 0.88 -6.76
CA GLY A 213 4.96 0.54 -8.05
C GLY A 213 4.75 1.56 -9.16
N ASP A 214 4.18 2.74 -8.90
CA ASP A 214 3.95 3.72 -9.96
C ASP A 214 5.26 4.31 -10.52
N SER A 215 5.18 4.83 -11.74
CA SER A 215 6.35 5.38 -12.44
C SER A 215 7.01 6.54 -11.73
N VAL A 216 6.27 7.32 -10.95
CA VAL A 216 6.81 8.47 -10.20
C VAL A 216 7.67 8.00 -9.04
N LEU A 217 7.21 6.99 -8.29
CA LEU A 217 7.98 6.40 -7.19
C LEU A 217 9.23 5.69 -7.71
N ARG A 218 9.10 4.93 -8.80
CA ARG A 218 10.25 4.29 -9.47
C ARG A 218 11.27 5.30 -9.97
N MET A 219 10.84 6.41 -10.57
CA MET A 219 11.74 7.51 -10.97
C MET A 219 12.41 8.17 -9.78
N LYS A 220 11.71 8.37 -8.65
CA LYS A 220 12.32 8.92 -7.43
C LYS A 220 13.42 7.99 -6.90
N ALA A 221 13.17 6.69 -6.86
CA ALA A 221 14.16 5.69 -6.46
C ALA A 221 15.37 5.69 -7.41
N ALA A 222 15.15 5.67 -8.74
CA ALA A 222 16.21 5.72 -9.73
C ALA A 222 17.09 6.96 -9.61
N ARG A 223 16.51 8.14 -9.39
CA ARG A 223 17.26 9.38 -9.18
C ARG A 223 18.18 9.37 -7.96
N ARG A 224 17.88 8.53 -6.95
CA ARG A 224 18.77 8.35 -5.78
C ARG A 224 19.97 7.48 -6.10
N ILE A 225 19.83 6.53 -7.03
CA ILE A 225 20.91 5.63 -7.46
C ILE A 225 21.93 6.33 -8.35
N VAL A 226 21.47 7.25 -9.23
CA VAL A 226 22.32 7.93 -10.22
C VAL A 226 22.94 9.23 -9.73
N LYS A 227 22.72 9.61 -8.47
CA LYS A 227 23.38 10.72 -7.79
C LYS A 227 24.68 10.27 -7.15
#